data_82cf2b3ce03d4459a0c64ba1af9c145e
#
_entry.id   82cf2b3ce03d4459a0c64ba1af9c145e
#
_cell.length_a   1.000
_cell.length_b   1.000
_cell.length_c   1.000
_cell.angle_alpha   90.00
_cell.angle_beta   90.00
_cell.angle_gamma   90.00
#
_symmetry.space_group_name_H-M   'P 1'
#
loop_
_entity.id
_entity.type
_entity.pdbx_description
1 polymer ?
#
loop_
_entity_poly.entity_id
_entity_poly.type
_entity_poly.pdbx_seq_one_letter_code
_entity_poly.pdbx_strand_id
1 'polypeptide(L)'
;MQYSEDRIDQEPGMVLVVEDDEDIAQLLCYSLRKKSVPVAIAHDGLTAFALVEQLRPALVLLDIMLPRLDGHEVCRLIRSHPDRDLAGTPVVMLSALGAPQDIEKGMELGANAYFAKPYSVKDVVAATMEWLGTGEGNQ
;
A
#
# COMPACT_ATOMS: atom_id res chain seq x y z
N MET A 1 18.46 12.70 -22.27
CA MET A 1 18.20 12.38 -22.19
C MET A 1 17.21 12.21 -21.98
N GLN A 2 16.74 12.36 -22.23
CA GLN A 2 15.81 12.14 -21.99
C GLN A 2 15.37 11.14 -21.53
N TYR A 3 15.66 10.82 -21.45
CA TYR A 3 15.44 9.83 -21.05
C TYR A 3 15.10 9.59 -19.78
N SER A 4 15.47 10.36 -19.02
CA SER A 4 15.18 9.99 -17.69
C SER A 4 13.71 10.01 -17.41
N GLU A 5 12.97 10.90 -17.94
CA GLU A 5 11.56 10.88 -17.77
C GLU A 5 10.94 9.61 -18.27
N ASP A 6 11.38 9.17 -19.41
CA ASP A 6 10.85 7.94 -19.95
C ASP A 6 11.14 6.79 -19.04
N ARG A 7 12.31 6.80 -18.42
CA ARG A 7 12.65 5.73 -17.55
C ARG A 7 11.78 5.71 -16.32
N ILE A 8 11.47 6.87 -15.78
CA ILE A 8 10.60 6.96 -14.62
C ILE A 8 9.24 6.39 -14.94
N ASP A 9 8.71 6.73 -16.09
CA ASP A 9 7.40 6.26 -16.47
C ASP A 9 7.36 4.75 -16.64
N GLN A 10 8.49 4.16 -17.00
CA GLN A 10 8.53 2.75 -17.26
C GLN A 10 8.87 1.92 -16.05
N GLU A 11 9.32 2.55 -14.98
CA GLU A 11 9.66 1.80 -13.80
C GLU A 11 8.40 1.28 -13.12
N PRO A 12 8.49 0.13 -12.48
CA PRO A 12 7.36 -0.31 -11.69
C PRO A 12 7.08 0.72 -10.64
N GLY A 13 5.85 0.87 -10.31
CA GLY A 13 5.48 1.83 -9.32
C GLY A 13 6.00 1.46 -7.95
N MET A 14 6.23 2.48 -7.14
CA MET A 14 6.67 2.26 -5.79
C MET A 14 5.53 1.81 -4.91
N VAL A 15 5.82 0.93 -3.96
CA VAL A 15 4.86 0.53 -2.94
C VAL A 15 5.26 1.18 -1.63
N LEU A 16 4.29 1.78 -0.95
CA LEU A 16 4.50 2.30 0.39
C LEU A 16 3.98 1.27 1.38
N VAL A 17 4.86 0.79 2.24
CA VAL A 17 4.50 -0.16 3.29
C VAL A 17 4.33 0.62 4.58
N VAL A 18 3.13 0.56 5.16
CA VAL A 18 2.81 1.30 6.39
C VAL A 18 2.56 0.27 7.47
N GLU A 19 3.51 0.12 8.37
CA GLU A 19 3.49 -0.92 9.37
C GLU A 19 4.38 -0.49 10.54
N ASP A 20 3.84 -0.49 11.76
CA ASP A 20 4.65 -0.08 12.90
C ASP A 20 5.50 -1.22 13.44
N ASP A 21 5.21 -2.47 13.11
CA ASP A 21 6.04 -3.60 13.50
C ASP A 21 7.22 -3.68 12.53
N GLU A 22 8.41 -3.44 13.07
CA GLU A 22 9.60 -3.36 12.23
C GLU A 22 9.89 -4.67 11.51
N ASP A 23 9.69 -5.79 12.18
CA ASP A 23 10.00 -7.09 11.57
C ASP A 23 9.07 -7.38 10.41
N ILE A 24 7.79 -7.09 10.58
CA ILE A 24 6.82 -7.32 9.51
C ILE A 24 7.11 -6.38 8.35
N ALA A 25 7.42 -5.11 8.65
CA ALA A 25 7.73 -4.16 7.59
C ALA A 25 8.92 -4.62 6.78
N GLN A 26 9.97 -5.08 7.46
CA GLN A 26 11.17 -5.53 6.76
C GLN A 26 10.90 -6.76 5.91
N LEU A 27 10.07 -7.67 6.41
CA LEU A 27 9.76 -8.88 5.64
C LEU A 27 9.00 -8.53 4.37
N LEU A 28 8.02 -7.64 4.48
CA LEU A 28 7.28 -7.22 3.30
C LEU A 28 8.19 -6.51 2.31
N CYS A 29 9.05 -5.64 2.81
CA CYS A 29 9.98 -4.93 1.92
C CYS A 29 10.92 -5.87 1.21
N TYR A 30 11.49 -6.83 1.95
CA TYR A 30 12.39 -7.77 1.35
C TYR A 30 11.70 -8.56 0.24
N SER A 31 10.49 -9.03 0.52
CA SER A 31 9.76 -9.83 -0.44
C SER A 31 9.41 -9.05 -1.70
N LEU A 32 9.03 -7.78 -1.53
CA LEU A 32 8.71 -6.95 -2.67
C LEU A 32 9.95 -6.59 -3.47
N ARG A 33 11.05 -6.29 -2.78
CA ARG A 33 12.28 -5.95 -3.50
C ARG A 33 12.81 -7.11 -4.30
N LYS A 34 12.57 -8.33 -3.84
CA LYS A 34 12.94 -9.49 -4.64
C LYS A 34 12.19 -9.54 -5.95
N LYS A 35 11.05 -8.88 -6.04
CA LYS A 35 10.29 -8.77 -7.29
C LYS A 35 10.63 -7.49 -8.03
N SER A 36 11.69 -6.82 -7.63
CA SER A 36 12.16 -5.59 -8.27
C SER A 36 11.19 -4.42 -8.10
N VAL A 37 10.46 -4.41 -7.01
CA VAL A 37 9.53 -3.33 -6.69
C VAL A 37 10.20 -2.35 -5.74
N PRO A 38 10.26 -1.06 -6.07
CA PRO A 38 10.79 -0.07 -5.11
C PRO A 38 9.83 0.07 -3.95
N VAL A 39 10.38 0.21 -2.74
CA VAL A 39 9.57 0.23 -1.53
C VAL A 39 10.01 1.38 -0.63
N ALA A 40 9.05 2.08 -0.06
CA ALA A 40 9.28 3.02 1.03
C ALA A 40 8.50 2.53 2.24
N ILE A 41 8.92 2.92 3.43
CA ILE A 41 8.30 2.46 4.66
C ILE A 41 7.88 3.65 5.50
N ALA A 42 6.69 3.56 6.11
CA ALA A 42 6.24 4.48 7.14
C ALA A 42 5.81 3.65 8.34
N HIS A 43 6.02 4.17 9.54
CA HIS A 43 5.69 3.44 10.76
C HIS A 43 4.52 4.03 11.52
N ASP A 44 3.92 5.09 11.01
CA ASP A 44 2.73 5.68 11.61
C ASP A 44 1.91 6.36 10.52
N GLY A 45 0.67 6.71 10.88
CA GLY A 45 -0.26 7.20 9.89
C GLY A 45 0.03 8.60 9.39
N LEU A 46 0.56 9.47 10.23
CA LEU A 46 0.87 10.82 9.78
C LEU A 46 2.00 10.81 8.76
N THR A 47 3.06 10.07 9.06
CA THR A 47 4.16 9.92 8.11
C THR A 47 3.67 9.26 6.83
N ALA A 48 2.79 8.26 6.97
CA ALA A 48 2.28 7.57 5.80
C ALA A 48 1.56 8.53 4.86
N PHE A 49 0.66 9.35 5.40
CA PHE A 49 -0.09 10.25 4.52
C PHE A 49 0.83 11.28 3.87
N ALA A 50 1.79 11.80 4.63
CA ALA A 50 2.76 12.74 4.07
C ALA A 50 3.53 12.10 2.91
N LEU A 51 3.90 10.83 3.07
CA LEU A 51 4.63 10.14 2.00
C LEU A 51 3.74 9.83 0.80
N VAL A 52 2.46 9.57 1.03
CA VAL A 52 1.55 9.39 -0.10
C VAL A 52 1.52 10.66 -0.95
N GLU A 53 1.44 11.81 -0.30
CA GLU A 53 1.42 13.07 -1.03
C GLU A 53 2.74 13.34 -1.74
N GLN A 54 3.83 13.00 -1.08
CA GLN A 54 5.15 13.34 -1.58
C GLN A 54 5.63 12.38 -2.66
N LEU A 55 5.44 11.08 -2.42
CA LEU A 55 6.00 10.06 -3.30
C LEU A 55 5.02 9.54 -4.35
N ARG A 56 3.74 9.73 -4.13
CA ARG A 56 2.71 9.26 -5.06
C ARG A 56 2.90 7.77 -5.37
N PRO A 57 2.84 6.91 -4.34
CA PRO A 57 3.07 5.48 -4.59
C PRO A 57 2.00 4.89 -5.49
N ALA A 58 2.35 3.80 -6.14
CA ALA A 58 1.41 3.09 -6.99
C ALA A 58 0.46 2.25 -6.16
N LEU A 59 0.82 1.95 -4.92
CA LEU A 59 -0.01 1.13 -4.05
C LEU A 59 0.46 1.33 -2.62
N VAL A 60 -0.47 1.28 -1.67
CA VAL A 60 -0.16 1.39 -0.25
C VAL A 60 -0.58 0.12 0.45
N LEU A 61 0.35 -0.55 1.12
CA LEU A 61 0.04 -1.65 2.03
C LEU A 61 -0.09 -1.01 3.40
N LEU A 62 -1.28 -1.06 3.98
CA LEU A 62 -1.64 -0.19 5.08
C LEU A 62 -2.17 -0.98 6.26
N ASP A 63 -1.37 -1.04 7.33
CA ASP A 63 -1.86 -1.60 8.58
C ASP A 63 -2.89 -0.64 9.16
N ILE A 64 -3.93 -1.18 9.73
CA ILE A 64 -4.97 -0.35 10.32
C ILE A 64 -4.58 0.16 11.69
N MET A 65 -3.97 -0.70 12.51
CA MET A 65 -3.69 -0.34 13.90
C MET A 65 -2.33 0.34 13.99
N LEU A 66 -2.33 1.63 13.69
CA LEU A 66 -1.11 2.44 13.66
C LEU A 66 -1.14 3.49 14.74
N PRO A 67 0.04 3.91 15.23
CA PRO A 67 0.07 5.06 16.12
C PRO A 67 -0.17 6.35 15.35
N ARG A 68 -0.58 7.35 16.06
CA ARG A 68 -0.73 8.73 15.64
C ARG A 68 -1.91 8.97 14.72
N LEU A 69 -2.15 8.12 13.76
CA LEU A 69 -3.30 8.24 12.86
C LEU A 69 -3.53 6.85 12.32
N ASP A 70 -4.68 6.24 12.64
CA ASP A 70 -4.86 4.84 12.26
C ASP A 70 -5.11 4.68 10.76
N GLY A 71 -5.05 3.44 10.31
CA GLY A 71 -5.14 3.17 8.88
C GLY A 71 -6.47 3.52 8.26
N HIS A 72 -7.57 3.40 9.03
CA HIS A 72 -8.86 3.81 8.49
C HIS A 72 -8.85 5.28 8.13
N GLU A 73 -8.25 6.09 9.00
CA GLU A 73 -8.19 7.52 8.75
C GLU A 73 -7.26 7.85 7.59
N VAL A 74 -6.14 7.14 7.50
CA VAL A 74 -5.24 7.33 6.35
C VAL A 74 -5.97 7.05 5.05
N CYS A 75 -6.72 5.95 5.00
CA CYS A 75 -7.47 5.59 3.81
C CYS A 75 -8.50 6.66 3.48
N ARG A 76 -9.20 7.18 4.51
CA ARG A 76 -10.19 8.22 4.30
C ARG A 76 -9.55 9.47 3.73
N LEU A 77 -8.39 9.86 4.25
CA LEU A 77 -7.69 11.03 3.75
C LEU A 77 -7.25 10.84 2.31
N ILE A 78 -6.79 9.66 1.97
CA ILE A 78 -6.41 9.38 0.58
C ILE A 78 -7.62 9.53 -0.32
N ARG A 79 -8.72 8.89 0.02
CA ARG A 79 -9.89 8.86 -0.84
C ARG A 79 -10.57 10.21 -0.98
N SER A 80 -10.40 11.10 0.01
CA SER A 80 -11.01 12.41 -0.05
C SER A 80 -10.08 13.50 -0.55
N HIS A 81 -8.90 13.12 -1.00
CA HIS A 81 -7.91 14.09 -1.48
C HIS A 81 -8.43 14.77 -2.75
N PRO A 82 -8.20 16.08 -2.88
CA PRO A 82 -8.69 16.79 -4.08
C PRO A 82 -8.01 16.35 -5.36
N ASP A 83 -6.80 15.81 -5.30
CA ASP A 83 -6.14 15.30 -6.49
C ASP A 83 -6.71 13.91 -6.77
N ARG A 84 -7.39 13.78 -7.91
CA ARG A 84 -8.07 12.53 -8.23
C ARG A 84 -7.14 11.35 -8.42
N ASP A 85 -5.97 11.60 -8.97
CA ASP A 85 -5.02 10.51 -9.16
C ASP A 85 -4.58 9.98 -7.81
N LEU A 86 -4.30 10.88 -6.88
CA LEU A 86 -3.92 10.43 -5.55
C LEU A 86 -5.09 9.73 -4.86
N ALA A 87 -6.29 10.27 -4.99
CA ALA A 87 -7.45 9.69 -4.33
C ALA A 87 -7.73 8.27 -4.82
N GLY A 88 -7.28 7.92 -6.00
CA GLY A 88 -7.49 6.59 -6.56
C GLY A 88 -6.37 5.61 -6.28
N THR A 89 -5.39 5.98 -5.46
CA THR A 89 -4.27 5.09 -5.17
C THR A 89 -4.79 3.78 -4.59
N PRO A 90 -4.37 2.63 -5.13
CA PRO A 90 -4.78 1.36 -4.55
C PRO A 90 -4.31 1.21 -3.11
N VAL A 91 -5.20 0.75 -2.25
CA VAL A 91 -4.90 0.55 -0.84
C VAL A 91 -5.26 -0.88 -0.48
N VAL A 92 -4.29 -1.61 0.05
CA VAL A 92 -4.49 -2.96 0.55
C VAL A 92 -4.34 -2.88 2.06
N MET A 93 -5.41 -3.19 2.79
CA MET A 93 -5.37 -3.12 4.24
C MET A 93 -4.86 -4.41 4.84
N LEU A 94 -4.05 -4.27 5.88
CA LEU A 94 -3.48 -5.39 6.61
C LEU A 94 -3.81 -5.15 8.07
N SER A 95 -4.38 -6.15 8.76
CA SER A 95 -4.79 -5.86 10.14
C SER A 95 -5.02 -7.12 10.94
N ALA A 96 -4.83 -7.00 12.25
CA ALA A 96 -5.25 -8.05 13.17
C ALA A 96 -6.77 -8.10 13.29
N LEU A 97 -7.48 -7.09 12.81
CA LEU A 97 -8.94 -7.05 12.90
C LEU A 97 -9.52 -7.87 11.75
N GLY A 98 -9.93 -9.09 12.04
CA GLY A 98 -10.36 -10.01 11.00
C GLY A 98 -11.81 -10.39 11.02
N ALA A 99 -12.62 -9.77 11.87
CA ALA A 99 -14.04 -10.08 11.88
C ALA A 99 -14.70 -9.57 10.60
N PRO A 100 -15.78 -10.19 10.16
CA PRO A 100 -16.42 -9.75 8.92
C PRO A 100 -16.78 -8.28 8.92
N GLN A 101 -17.21 -7.72 10.06
CA GLN A 101 -17.58 -6.31 10.08
C GLN A 101 -16.35 -5.41 9.96
N ASP A 102 -15.19 -5.88 10.40
CA ASP A 102 -13.96 -5.10 10.25
C ASP A 102 -13.56 -5.03 8.78
N ILE A 103 -13.66 -6.15 8.10
CA ILE A 103 -13.33 -6.22 6.69
C ILE A 103 -14.29 -5.37 5.88
N GLU A 104 -15.58 -5.46 6.21
CA GLU A 104 -16.59 -4.68 5.52
C GLU A 104 -16.31 -3.20 5.68
N LYS A 105 -15.97 -2.77 6.89
CA LYS A 105 -15.68 -1.36 7.13
C LYS A 105 -14.50 -0.90 6.29
N GLY A 106 -13.45 -1.71 6.21
CA GLY A 106 -12.29 -1.34 5.40
C GLY A 106 -12.66 -1.19 3.94
N MET A 107 -13.44 -2.13 3.43
CA MET A 107 -13.83 -2.07 2.02
C MET A 107 -14.75 -0.88 1.76
N GLU A 108 -15.64 -0.56 2.69
CA GLU A 108 -16.50 0.60 2.56
C GLU A 108 -15.73 1.90 2.55
N LEU A 109 -14.62 1.95 3.26
CA LEU A 109 -13.78 3.13 3.26
C LEU A 109 -12.96 3.26 1.98
N GLY A 110 -13.00 2.26 1.13
CA GLY A 110 -12.36 2.36 -0.16
C GLY A 110 -11.13 1.51 -0.32
N ALA A 111 -10.88 0.56 0.59
CA ALA A 111 -9.77 -0.35 0.38
C ALA A 111 -10.04 -1.23 -0.82
N ASN A 112 -8.98 -1.60 -1.52
CA ASN A 112 -9.10 -2.46 -2.69
C ASN A 112 -8.97 -3.93 -2.32
N ALA A 113 -8.36 -4.22 -1.17
CA ALA A 113 -8.24 -5.58 -0.67
C ALA A 113 -7.95 -5.52 0.82
N TYR A 114 -8.11 -6.64 1.50
CA TYR A 114 -7.96 -6.69 2.94
C TYR A 114 -7.39 -8.06 3.31
N PHE A 115 -6.31 -8.06 4.07
CA PHE A 115 -5.72 -9.30 4.58
C PHE A 115 -5.70 -9.24 6.09
N ALA A 116 -6.34 -10.20 6.74
CA ALA A 116 -6.33 -10.29 8.20
C ALA A 116 -5.10 -11.03 8.66
N LYS A 117 -4.50 -10.57 9.75
CA LYS A 117 -3.35 -11.25 10.34
C LYS A 117 -3.83 -12.47 11.13
N PRO A 118 -3.08 -13.54 11.11
CA PRO A 118 -1.84 -13.73 10.38
C PRO A 118 -2.13 -13.99 8.91
N TYR A 119 -1.42 -13.29 8.04
CA TYR A 119 -1.61 -13.49 6.62
C TYR A 119 -0.35 -14.09 6.03
N SER A 120 -0.48 -14.64 4.84
CA SER A 120 0.66 -15.14 4.10
C SER A 120 1.32 -13.98 3.38
N VAL A 121 2.60 -13.76 3.67
CA VAL A 121 3.34 -12.71 2.97
C VAL A 121 3.32 -12.97 1.46
N LYS A 122 3.41 -14.23 1.09
CA LYS A 122 3.38 -14.59 -0.31
C LYS A 122 2.07 -14.16 -0.96
N ASP A 123 0.94 -14.32 -0.26
CA ASP A 123 -0.35 -13.92 -0.80
C ASP A 123 -0.45 -12.40 -0.91
N VAL A 124 0.06 -11.69 0.09
CA VAL A 124 0.03 -10.24 0.05
C VAL A 124 0.88 -9.72 -1.12
N VAL A 125 2.06 -10.30 -1.31
CA VAL A 125 2.92 -9.90 -2.40
C VAL A 125 2.27 -10.21 -3.75
N ALA A 126 1.63 -11.37 -3.87
CA ALA A 126 0.96 -11.72 -5.12
C ALA A 126 -0.15 -10.74 -5.45
N ALA A 127 -0.95 -10.37 -4.44
CA ALA A 127 -2.01 -9.39 -4.66
C ALA A 127 -1.44 -8.04 -5.03
N THR A 128 -0.34 -7.66 -4.40
CA THR A 128 0.31 -6.39 -4.71
C THR A 128 0.77 -6.38 -6.17
N MET A 129 1.41 -7.44 -6.60
CA MET A 129 1.89 -7.50 -7.98
C MET A 129 0.74 -7.44 -8.96
N GLU A 130 -0.38 -8.06 -8.62
CA GLU A 130 -1.54 -8.02 -9.46
C GLU A 130 -2.07 -6.60 -9.60
N TRP A 131 -2.17 -5.87 -8.49
CA TRP A 131 -2.64 -4.49 -8.53
C TRP A 131 -1.68 -3.57 -9.27
N LEU A 132 -0.38 -3.86 -9.20
CA LEU A 132 0.59 -3.07 -9.94
C LEU A 132 0.55 -3.36 -11.43
N GLY A 133 -0.10 -4.44 -11.82
CA GLY A 133 -0.18 -4.78 -13.23
C GLY A 133 1.13 -5.23 -13.80
N THR A 134 2.06 -5.69 -12.95
CA THR A 134 3.34 -6.12 -13.44
C THR A 134 3.37 -7.60 -13.69
N GLY A 135 2.33 -8.30 -13.37
CA GLY A 135 2.29 -9.69 -13.65
C GLY A 135 1.89 -9.90 -15.07
N GLU A 136 2.06 -11.06 -15.51
CA GLU A 136 1.69 -11.35 -16.77
C GLU A 136 0.29 -11.22 -16.94
N GLY A 137 -0.42 -11.12 -15.90
CA GLY A 137 -1.79 -11.01 -16.04
C GLY A 137 -2.24 -9.83 -16.79
N ASN A 138 -1.43 -8.85 -16.90
CA ASN A 138 -1.90 -7.72 -17.52
C ASN A 138 -1.96 -7.87 -18.98
N GLN A 139 -1.76 -8.91 -19.43
CA GLN A 139 -1.95 -9.00 -20.78
C GLN A 139 -2.79 -10.06 -21.14
#